data_0fbde07959947fb95f3206ee66a80a32
#
_entry.id   0fbde07959947fb95f3206ee66a80a32
#
_cell.length_a   1.000
_cell.length_b   1.000
_cell.length_c   1.000
_cell.angle_alpha   90.00
_cell.angle_beta   90.00
_cell.angle_gamma   90.00
#
_symmetry.space_group_name_H-M   'P 1'
#
loop_
_entity.id
_entity.type
_entity.pdbx_description
1 polymer ?
#
loop_
_entity_poly.entity_id
_entity_poly.type
_entity_poly.pdbx_seq_one_letter_code
_entity_poly.pdbx_strand_id
1 'polypeptide(L)'
;MQNGYAFFEGIIMQCVNPICQTCTGGIYLCTSCVNGYSLQNGNCLACLDLNALTCLPTNLNYSITCSPGYTTASSASAVSTGGFCLPCSANCLKCDFNGPYNCDAFQCTLGFVQLLGTTNCTACLNSCPVCDNNNLNLCIDCGPRRYKDNTSQCSACPATCATCTSETICTACLVGYSLANGICTSNLGYPCAVTGVNAECTQCFEGYRLNGTVCAIDLSCNNISACITCPYEYYLFNSTCLICPELTRHCLTCDSYEGNCVLCKKGYYFI
;
A
#
# COMPACT_ATOMS: atom_id res chain seq x y z
N MET A 1 -13.34 -6.15 -11.99
CA MET A 1 -13.42 -4.87 -12.74
C MET A 1 -12.71 -3.81 -11.92
N GLN A 2 -12.02 -2.90 -12.56
CA GLN A 2 -11.38 -1.77 -11.89
C GLN A 2 -12.46 -0.76 -11.50
N ASN A 3 -12.37 -0.15 -10.31
CA ASN A 3 -13.32 0.87 -9.86
C ASN A 3 -13.37 2.04 -10.85
N GLY A 4 -14.57 2.54 -11.14
CA GLY A 4 -14.79 3.63 -12.10
C GLY A 4 -14.86 3.19 -13.57
N TYR A 5 -14.91 1.89 -13.85
CA TYR A 5 -15.01 1.36 -15.23
C TYR A 5 -16.20 0.42 -15.40
N ALA A 6 -16.76 0.42 -16.61
CA ALA A 6 -17.80 -0.50 -17.06
C ALA A 6 -17.33 -1.29 -18.29
N PHE A 7 -17.90 -2.48 -18.47
CA PHE A 7 -17.74 -3.26 -19.69
C PHE A 7 -18.97 -3.01 -20.58
N PHE A 8 -18.73 -2.44 -21.76
CA PHE A 8 -19.80 -2.12 -22.72
C PHE A 8 -19.35 -2.53 -24.12
N GLU A 9 -20.17 -3.32 -24.81
CA GLU A 9 -19.93 -3.81 -26.18
C GLU A 9 -18.53 -4.41 -26.43
N GLY A 10 -17.98 -5.12 -25.43
CA GLY A 10 -16.65 -5.74 -25.55
C GLY A 10 -15.47 -4.82 -25.19
N ILE A 11 -15.72 -3.57 -24.78
CA ILE A 11 -14.70 -2.56 -24.46
C ILE A 11 -14.83 -2.16 -22.99
N ILE A 12 -13.70 -1.97 -22.31
CA ILE A 12 -13.64 -1.38 -20.96
C ILE A 12 -13.65 0.14 -21.10
N MET A 13 -14.67 0.79 -20.56
CA MET A 13 -14.83 2.25 -20.62
C MET A 13 -14.93 2.83 -19.21
N GLN A 14 -14.36 4.01 -19.02
CA GLN A 14 -14.47 4.75 -17.76
C GLN A 14 -15.88 5.32 -17.59
N CYS A 15 -16.45 5.25 -16.39
CA CYS A 15 -17.70 5.93 -16.05
C CYS A 15 -17.54 7.44 -16.22
N VAL A 16 -18.51 8.11 -16.82
CA VAL A 16 -18.46 9.57 -17.04
C VAL A 16 -18.38 10.34 -15.71
N ASN A 17 -19.12 9.86 -14.71
CA ASN A 17 -19.04 10.48 -13.40
C ASN A 17 -17.93 9.83 -12.56
N PRO A 18 -16.89 10.58 -12.14
CA PRO A 18 -15.75 10.06 -11.39
C PRO A 18 -16.10 9.53 -9.99
N ILE A 19 -17.28 9.91 -9.46
CA ILE A 19 -17.78 9.42 -8.17
C ILE A 19 -18.58 8.12 -8.30
N CYS A 20 -18.78 7.60 -9.51
CA CYS A 20 -19.27 6.23 -9.72
C CYS A 20 -18.17 5.22 -9.41
N GLN A 21 -18.45 4.28 -8.52
CA GLN A 21 -17.60 3.11 -8.34
C GLN A 21 -17.83 2.08 -9.45
N THR A 22 -19.10 1.90 -9.88
CA THR A 22 -19.48 1.08 -11.01
C THR A 22 -20.60 1.76 -11.79
N CYS A 23 -20.69 1.51 -13.10
CA CYS A 23 -21.75 2.06 -13.96
C CYS A 23 -22.26 1.01 -14.96
N THR A 24 -23.47 1.25 -15.50
CA THR A 24 -24.14 0.42 -16.50
C THR A 24 -24.96 1.28 -17.46
N GLY A 25 -25.57 0.66 -18.49
CA GLY A 25 -26.39 1.40 -19.46
C GLY A 25 -25.59 2.38 -20.30
N GLY A 26 -24.43 1.98 -20.70
CA GLY A 26 -23.43 2.90 -21.26
C GLY A 26 -22.68 3.62 -20.19
N ILE A 27 -21.81 4.16 -19.95
CA ILE A 27 -20.96 4.85 -18.96
C ILE A 27 -21.66 5.96 -18.14
N TYR A 28 -22.97 6.18 -18.33
CA TYR A 28 -23.67 7.37 -17.81
C TYR A 28 -24.41 7.13 -16.49
N LEU A 29 -24.87 5.90 -16.21
CA LEU A 29 -25.64 5.59 -15.02
C LEU A 29 -24.79 4.85 -13.99
N CYS A 30 -24.63 5.43 -12.82
CA CYS A 30 -23.99 4.76 -11.69
C CYS A 30 -24.85 3.59 -11.19
N THR A 31 -24.20 2.49 -10.86
CA THR A 31 -24.79 1.34 -10.15
C THR A 31 -24.26 1.23 -8.73
N SER A 32 -23.12 1.82 -8.44
CA SER A 32 -22.60 2.05 -7.09
C SER A 32 -21.74 3.32 -7.05
N CYS A 33 -21.59 3.88 -5.85
CA CYS A 33 -20.85 5.10 -5.61
C CYS A 33 -19.57 4.84 -4.81
N VAL A 34 -18.61 5.73 -4.94
CA VAL A 34 -17.45 5.74 -4.03
C VAL A 34 -17.89 6.12 -2.62
N ASN A 35 -17.02 5.84 -1.62
CA ASN A 35 -17.28 6.16 -0.22
C ASN A 35 -17.64 7.65 -0.05
N GLY A 36 -18.56 7.95 0.86
CA GLY A 36 -19.08 9.29 1.11
C GLY A 36 -20.25 9.69 0.22
N TYR A 37 -20.72 8.79 -0.65
CA TYR A 37 -21.84 9.04 -1.55
C TYR A 37 -22.88 7.92 -1.47
N SER A 38 -24.14 8.28 -1.78
CA SER A 38 -25.28 7.37 -1.87
C SER A 38 -25.88 7.38 -3.27
N LEU A 39 -26.29 6.21 -3.75
CA LEU A 39 -26.88 6.05 -5.08
C LEU A 39 -28.36 6.43 -5.06
N GLN A 40 -28.76 7.40 -5.89
CA GLN A 40 -30.15 7.80 -6.09
C GLN A 40 -30.43 7.96 -7.58
N ASN A 41 -31.35 7.14 -8.11
CA ASN A 41 -31.79 7.20 -9.52
C ASN A 41 -30.60 7.21 -10.53
N GLY A 42 -29.58 6.38 -10.30
CA GLY A 42 -28.41 6.29 -11.19
C GLY A 42 -27.38 7.39 -10.99
N ASN A 43 -27.57 8.30 -10.03
CA ASN A 43 -26.64 9.38 -9.67
C ASN A 43 -26.08 9.15 -8.26
N CYS A 44 -24.84 9.55 -8.06
CA CYS A 44 -24.20 9.54 -6.74
C CYS A 44 -24.36 10.92 -6.09
N LEU A 45 -25.01 10.96 -4.94
CA LEU A 45 -25.19 12.17 -4.14
C LEU A 45 -24.35 12.09 -2.88
N ALA A 46 -23.67 13.19 -2.52
CA ALA A 46 -22.83 13.24 -1.34
C ALA A 46 -23.66 13.07 -0.06
N CYS A 47 -23.19 12.23 0.86
CA CYS A 47 -23.69 12.18 2.21
C CYS A 47 -23.43 13.52 2.90
N LEU A 48 -24.38 14.00 3.71
CA LEU A 48 -24.24 15.29 4.40
C LEU A 48 -23.38 15.17 5.67
N ASP A 49 -23.25 13.96 6.22
CA ASP A 49 -22.29 13.66 7.27
C ASP A 49 -20.93 13.33 6.64
N LEU A 50 -19.93 14.17 6.89
CA LEU A 50 -18.57 14.07 6.32
C LEU A 50 -17.83 12.80 6.77
N ASN A 51 -18.26 12.19 7.87
CA ASN A 51 -17.67 10.95 8.40
C ASN A 51 -18.42 9.70 7.93
N ALA A 52 -19.48 9.84 7.14
CA ALA A 52 -20.20 8.73 6.56
C ALA A 52 -19.43 8.10 5.39
N LEU A 53 -19.30 6.77 5.39
CA LEU A 53 -18.91 6.02 4.20
C LEU A 53 -20.10 5.74 3.29
N THR A 54 -21.29 5.49 3.88
CA THR A 54 -22.53 5.30 3.15
C THR A 54 -23.67 5.94 3.93
N CYS A 55 -24.67 6.49 3.21
CA CYS A 55 -25.88 7.07 3.79
C CYS A 55 -27.12 6.60 3.06
N LEU A 56 -28.29 6.80 3.67
CA LEU A 56 -29.57 6.42 3.06
C LEU A 56 -29.84 7.27 1.81
N PRO A 57 -30.22 6.64 0.67
CA PRO A 57 -30.57 7.40 -0.53
C PRO A 57 -31.75 8.36 -0.33
N THR A 58 -32.66 8.03 0.56
CA THR A 58 -33.85 8.84 0.87
C THR A 58 -33.60 9.93 1.92
N ASN A 59 -32.47 9.81 2.65
CA ASN A 59 -32.08 10.79 3.67
C ASN A 59 -30.55 10.85 3.80
N LEU A 60 -29.92 11.75 3.08
CA LEU A 60 -28.47 11.89 3.00
C LEU A 60 -27.82 12.31 4.34
N ASN A 61 -28.61 12.77 5.32
CA ASN A 61 -28.16 13.03 6.69
C ASN A 61 -28.07 11.75 7.54
N TYR A 62 -28.62 10.63 7.06
CA TYR A 62 -28.68 9.40 7.82
C TYR A 62 -27.56 8.45 7.38
N SER A 63 -26.48 8.42 8.14
CA SER A 63 -25.33 7.54 7.89
C SER A 63 -25.68 6.09 8.20
N ILE A 64 -25.33 5.18 7.28
CA ILE A 64 -25.46 3.73 7.47
C ILE A 64 -24.16 3.16 8.00
N THR A 65 -23.03 3.59 7.42
CA THR A 65 -21.68 3.18 7.83
C THR A 65 -20.79 4.41 7.96
N CYS A 66 -19.86 4.35 8.91
CA CYS A 66 -18.94 5.45 9.21
C CYS A 66 -17.49 5.12 8.82
N SER A 67 -16.71 6.16 8.63
CA SER A 67 -15.26 6.06 8.49
C SER A 67 -14.62 5.45 9.75
N PRO A 68 -13.44 4.81 9.64
CA PRO A 68 -12.69 4.33 10.79
C PRO A 68 -12.53 5.43 11.86
N GLY A 69 -12.73 5.06 13.13
CA GLY A 69 -12.74 6.02 14.23
C GLY A 69 -14.10 6.68 14.52
N TYR A 70 -15.15 6.27 13.81
CA TYR A 70 -16.52 6.75 14.02
C TYR A 70 -17.51 5.59 14.06
N THR A 71 -18.66 5.78 14.72
CA THR A 71 -19.75 4.82 14.80
C THR A 71 -21.12 5.49 14.69
N THR A 72 -22.12 4.78 14.16
CA THR A 72 -23.52 5.19 14.22
C THR A 72 -24.22 4.66 15.48
N ALA A 73 -23.53 3.86 16.32
CA ALA A 73 -24.08 3.37 17.60
C ALA A 73 -24.29 4.56 18.55
N SER A 74 -25.44 4.63 19.18
CA SER A 74 -25.79 5.71 20.12
C SER A 74 -25.38 5.42 21.55
N SER A 75 -25.06 4.16 21.91
CA SER A 75 -24.68 3.74 23.25
C SER A 75 -23.92 2.40 23.21
N ALA A 76 -23.23 2.04 24.32
CA ALA A 76 -22.62 0.73 24.50
C ALA A 76 -23.64 -0.40 24.27
N SER A 77 -23.18 -1.44 23.57
CA SER A 77 -24.02 -2.59 23.15
C SER A 77 -25.16 -2.25 22.19
N ALA A 78 -25.18 -1.06 21.63
CA ALA A 78 -26.16 -0.71 20.59
C ALA A 78 -25.81 -1.37 19.26
N VAL A 79 -26.79 -2.03 18.66
CA VAL A 79 -26.71 -2.37 17.24
C VAL A 79 -26.72 -1.03 16.50
N SER A 80 -25.80 -0.85 15.55
CA SER A 80 -25.78 0.34 14.70
C SER A 80 -27.15 0.49 14.01
N THR A 81 -27.92 1.46 14.44
CA THR A 81 -29.28 1.72 13.90
C THR A 81 -29.26 2.76 12.79
N GLY A 82 -28.05 3.24 12.45
CA GLY A 82 -27.86 4.36 11.56
C GLY A 82 -28.08 5.72 12.28
N GLY A 83 -27.66 6.80 11.65
CA GLY A 83 -27.72 8.14 12.21
C GLY A 83 -26.52 8.98 11.83
N PHE A 84 -26.06 9.85 12.72
CA PHE A 84 -24.80 10.57 12.55
C PHE A 84 -23.61 9.71 12.98
N CYS A 85 -22.49 9.84 12.29
CA CYS A 85 -21.23 9.25 12.69
C CYS A 85 -20.60 10.00 13.86
N LEU A 86 -20.68 9.41 15.06
CA LEU A 86 -20.08 9.95 16.28
C LEU A 86 -18.67 9.39 16.45
N PRO A 87 -17.71 10.20 16.96
CA PRO A 87 -16.34 9.76 17.11
C PRO A 87 -16.20 8.68 18.20
N CYS A 88 -15.33 7.72 17.94
CA CYS A 88 -14.78 6.84 18.97
C CYS A 88 -13.82 7.62 19.89
N SER A 89 -13.28 6.97 20.93
CA SER A 89 -12.17 7.55 21.69
C SER A 89 -10.97 7.83 20.79
N ALA A 90 -10.10 8.73 21.22
CA ALA A 90 -8.89 9.05 20.48
C ALA A 90 -8.05 7.78 20.19
N ASN A 91 -7.48 7.69 18.99
CA ASN A 91 -6.65 6.56 18.52
C ASN A 91 -7.37 5.20 18.47
N CYS A 92 -8.69 5.22 18.35
CA CYS A 92 -9.53 4.04 18.19
C CYS A 92 -10.04 3.94 16.74
N LEU A 93 -9.98 2.74 16.17
CA LEU A 93 -10.44 2.46 14.80
C LEU A 93 -11.93 2.12 14.76
N LYS A 94 -12.47 1.53 15.85
CA LYS A 94 -13.83 1.01 15.89
C LYS A 94 -14.41 1.02 17.29
N CYS A 95 -15.65 1.44 17.43
CA CYS A 95 -16.38 1.50 18.71
C CYS A 95 -17.87 1.14 18.57
N ASP A 96 -18.22 0.28 17.62
CA ASP A 96 -19.61 -0.07 17.36
C ASP A 96 -20.26 -0.82 18.52
N PHE A 97 -19.47 -1.59 19.27
CA PHE A 97 -19.94 -2.35 20.42
C PHE A 97 -19.97 -1.51 21.71
N ASN A 98 -18.91 -0.76 21.98
CA ASN A 98 -18.78 0.04 23.20
C ASN A 98 -19.42 1.45 23.09
N GLY A 99 -19.85 1.82 21.89
CA GLY A 99 -20.48 3.11 21.60
C GLY A 99 -19.47 4.26 21.43
N PRO A 100 -19.99 5.47 21.11
CA PRO A 100 -19.15 6.65 20.85
C PRO A 100 -18.32 7.01 22.09
N TYR A 101 -17.17 7.63 21.83
CA TYR A 101 -16.17 8.06 22.83
C TYR A 101 -15.50 6.90 23.59
N ASN A 102 -15.76 5.65 23.22
CA ASN A 102 -15.11 4.44 23.71
C ASN A 102 -14.33 3.76 22.58
N CYS A 103 -13.71 2.62 22.88
CA CYS A 103 -13.06 1.77 21.89
C CYS A 103 -13.47 0.32 22.09
N ASP A 104 -13.70 -0.39 20.99
CA ASP A 104 -13.91 -1.83 21.01
C ASP A 104 -12.59 -2.55 21.33
N ALA A 105 -12.67 -3.76 21.84
CA ALA A 105 -11.49 -4.53 22.22
C ALA A 105 -10.55 -4.72 21.01
N PHE A 106 -9.26 -4.47 21.22
CA PHE A 106 -8.21 -4.63 20.21
C PHE A 106 -8.34 -3.71 18.97
N GLN A 107 -9.08 -2.61 19.06
CA GLN A 107 -9.31 -1.67 17.97
C GLN A 107 -8.50 -0.36 18.10
N CYS A 108 -7.44 -0.35 18.91
CA CYS A 108 -6.54 0.80 18.97
C CYS A 108 -5.64 0.87 17.73
N THR A 109 -5.28 2.08 17.30
CA THR A 109 -4.28 2.32 16.25
C THR A 109 -2.90 1.84 16.70
N LEU A 110 -1.99 1.61 15.74
CA LEU A 110 -0.60 1.25 16.03
C LEU A 110 0.05 2.28 16.98
N GLY A 111 0.79 1.78 17.95
CA GLY A 111 1.39 2.60 19.01
C GLY A 111 0.48 2.85 20.21
N PHE A 112 -0.72 2.28 20.19
CA PHE A 112 -1.68 2.38 21.28
C PHE A 112 -2.24 1.02 21.66
N VAL A 113 -2.62 0.86 22.92
CA VAL A 113 -3.25 -0.35 23.45
C VAL A 113 -4.37 0.01 24.40
N GLN A 114 -5.37 -0.83 24.49
CA GLN A 114 -6.42 -0.71 25.48
C GLN A 114 -5.99 -1.45 26.76
N LEU A 115 -5.81 -0.71 27.84
CA LEU A 115 -5.50 -1.29 29.15
C LEU A 115 -6.69 -2.11 29.67
N LEU A 116 -6.41 -3.18 30.41
CA LEU A 116 -7.45 -4.03 30.99
C LEU A 116 -8.45 -3.20 31.83
N GLY A 117 -9.73 -3.42 31.55
CA GLY A 117 -10.83 -2.73 32.27
C GLY A 117 -11.08 -1.30 31.76
N THR A 118 -10.42 -0.84 30.73
CA THR A 118 -10.67 0.48 30.11
C THR A 118 -11.27 0.34 28.72
N THR A 119 -11.92 1.40 28.24
CA THR A 119 -12.46 1.51 26.88
C THR A 119 -11.71 2.55 26.04
N ASN A 120 -10.57 3.04 26.52
CA ASN A 120 -9.76 4.05 25.85
C ASN A 120 -8.41 3.48 25.41
N CYS A 121 -7.88 4.01 24.32
CA CYS A 121 -6.56 3.67 23.81
C CYS A 121 -5.48 4.52 24.50
N THR A 122 -4.50 3.85 25.11
CA THR A 122 -3.37 4.47 25.80
C THR A 122 -2.11 4.24 24.97
N ALA A 123 -1.25 5.26 24.85
CA ALA A 123 -0.02 5.17 24.08
C ALA A 123 0.95 4.15 24.69
N CYS A 124 1.50 3.29 23.83
CA CYS A 124 2.64 2.46 24.17
C CYS A 124 3.87 3.33 24.45
N LEU A 125 4.74 2.92 25.33
CA LEU A 125 5.98 3.62 25.62
C LEU A 125 7.09 3.20 24.64
N ASN A 126 8.15 3.99 24.57
CA ASN A 126 9.38 3.71 23.80
C ASN A 126 9.14 3.45 22.30
N SER A 127 8.20 4.16 21.68
CA SER A 127 7.87 4.04 20.25
C SER A 127 7.53 2.61 19.83
N CYS A 128 6.94 1.81 20.72
CA CYS A 128 6.50 0.45 20.45
C CYS A 128 5.20 0.47 19.64
N PRO A 129 5.13 -0.20 18.46
CA PRO A 129 3.91 -0.27 17.68
C PRO A 129 2.81 -1.12 18.33
N VAL A 130 3.17 -2.19 19.06
CA VAL A 130 2.23 -3.08 19.75
C VAL A 130 2.81 -3.44 21.11
N CYS A 131 2.25 -2.91 22.17
CA CYS A 131 2.66 -3.20 23.55
C CYS A 131 1.65 -4.08 24.30
N ASP A 132 2.08 -4.61 25.43
CA ASP A 132 1.25 -5.41 26.31
C ASP A 132 0.18 -4.56 27.01
N ASN A 133 -1.03 -5.07 27.10
CA ASN A 133 -2.18 -4.37 27.70
C ASN A 133 -2.13 -4.25 29.22
N ASN A 134 -1.18 -4.91 29.88
CA ASN A 134 -0.89 -4.76 31.31
C ASN A 134 0.38 -3.96 31.58
N ASN A 135 1.27 -3.85 30.58
CA ASN A 135 2.56 -3.19 30.73
C ASN A 135 2.97 -2.44 29.47
N LEU A 136 2.75 -1.13 29.45
CA LEU A 136 3.05 -0.26 28.32
C LEU A 136 4.53 -0.22 27.92
N ASN A 137 5.45 -0.63 28.82
CA ASN A 137 6.88 -0.74 28.54
C ASN A 137 7.26 -2.05 27.85
N LEU A 138 6.38 -3.06 27.90
CA LEU A 138 6.64 -4.36 27.29
C LEU A 138 6.17 -4.36 25.85
N CYS A 139 7.11 -4.25 24.93
CA CYS A 139 6.80 -4.34 23.50
C CYS A 139 6.57 -5.81 23.09
N ILE A 140 5.45 -6.07 22.43
CA ILE A 140 5.10 -7.38 21.87
C ILE A 140 5.63 -7.50 20.44
N ASP A 141 5.40 -6.47 19.63
CA ASP A 141 5.84 -6.39 18.24
C ASP A 141 6.48 -5.03 17.97
N CYS A 142 7.67 -5.05 17.43
CA CYS A 142 8.44 -3.86 17.10
C CYS A 142 8.17 -3.33 15.68
N GLY A 143 7.40 -4.06 14.87
CA GLY A 143 7.18 -3.70 13.47
C GLY A 143 8.41 -3.93 12.57
N PRO A 144 8.30 -3.57 11.30
CA PRO A 144 9.36 -3.81 10.32
C PRO A 144 10.64 -3.03 10.63
N ARG A 145 11.79 -3.61 10.30
CA ARG A 145 13.13 -3.03 10.45
C ARG A 145 13.51 -2.67 11.89
N ARG A 146 12.89 -3.32 12.85
CA ARG A 146 13.20 -3.20 14.28
C ARG A 146 13.24 -4.57 14.93
N TYR A 147 13.93 -4.69 16.04
CA TYR A 147 13.98 -5.91 16.86
C TYR A 147 13.75 -5.58 18.32
N LYS A 148 13.29 -6.56 19.06
CA LYS A 148 13.11 -6.46 20.51
C LYS A 148 14.44 -6.73 21.20
N ASP A 149 14.95 -5.73 21.93
CA ASP A 149 16.19 -5.87 22.68
C ASP A 149 15.99 -6.58 24.03
N ASN A 150 17.08 -6.79 24.78
CA ASN A 150 17.04 -7.46 26.07
C ASN A 150 16.26 -6.70 27.15
N THR A 151 15.93 -5.43 26.94
CA THR A 151 15.10 -4.60 27.82
C THR A 151 13.62 -4.60 27.40
N SER A 152 13.27 -5.43 26.40
CA SER A 152 11.93 -5.48 25.79
C SER A 152 11.52 -4.19 25.06
N GLN A 153 12.49 -3.38 24.67
CA GLN A 153 12.29 -2.19 23.85
C GLN A 153 12.60 -2.47 22.39
N CYS A 154 12.11 -1.59 21.50
CA CYS A 154 12.30 -1.73 20.07
C CYS A 154 13.49 -0.90 19.60
N SER A 155 14.56 -1.57 19.23
CA SER A 155 15.74 -0.99 18.61
C SER A 155 15.72 -1.14 17.09
N ALA A 156 16.36 -0.21 16.37
CA ALA A 156 16.44 -0.25 14.91
C ALA A 156 17.39 -1.34 14.44
N CYS A 157 17.02 -2.04 13.37
CA CYS A 157 17.94 -2.90 12.64
C CYS A 157 19.01 -2.06 11.92
N PRO A 158 20.18 -2.66 11.58
CA PRO A 158 21.14 -2.06 10.66
C PRO A 158 20.45 -1.55 9.38
N ALA A 159 20.97 -0.48 8.80
CA ALA A 159 20.33 0.22 7.67
C ALA A 159 20.09 -0.67 6.44
N THR A 160 20.90 -1.72 6.27
CA THR A 160 20.82 -2.68 5.14
C THR A 160 19.92 -3.88 5.41
N CYS A 161 19.45 -4.07 6.66
CA CYS A 161 18.60 -5.19 7.05
C CYS A 161 17.12 -4.89 6.79
N ALA A 162 16.39 -5.85 6.25
CA ALA A 162 14.93 -5.88 6.25
C ALA A 162 14.40 -6.37 7.62
N THR A 163 15.03 -7.40 8.17
CA THR A 163 14.77 -7.94 9.51
C THR A 163 16.07 -8.26 10.23
N CYS A 164 16.09 -8.21 11.55
CA CYS A 164 17.28 -8.49 12.37
C CYS A 164 16.90 -9.04 13.75
N THR A 165 17.87 -9.68 14.42
CA THR A 165 17.74 -10.12 15.83
C THR A 165 18.53 -9.26 16.80
N SER A 166 19.44 -8.41 16.31
CA SER A 166 20.23 -7.47 17.10
C SER A 166 20.68 -6.28 16.23
N GLU A 167 21.36 -5.33 16.84
CA GLU A 167 21.97 -4.19 16.14
C GLU A 167 23.08 -4.57 15.13
N THR A 168 23.52 -5.82 15.13
CA THR A 168 24.62 -6.32 14.28
C THR A 168 24.24 -7.51 13.43
N ILE A 169 23.11 -8.20 13.72
CA ILE A 169 22.75 -9.48 13.08
C ILE A 169 21.44 -9.32 12.29
N CYS A 170 21.55 -9.29 10.97
CA CYS A 170 20.42 -9.37 10.06
C CYS A 170 19.92 -10.81 9.90
N THR A 171 18.62 -10.98 9.77
CA THR A 171 17.98 -12.25 9.39
C THR A 171 17.46 -12.20 7.95
N ALA A 172 17.20 -11.00 7.42
CA ALA A 172 16.91 -10.74 6.01
C ALA A 172 17.46 -9.37 5.61
N CYS A 173 17.77 -9.21 4.33
CA CYS A 173 18.33 -7.99 3.78
C CYS A 173 17.28 -7.19 3.00
N LEU A 174 17.51 -5.89 2.87
CA LEU A 174 16.80 -5.05 1.92
C LEU A 174 17.16 -5.48 0.49
N VAL A 175 16.27 -5.16 -0.44
CA VAL A 175 16.50 -5.38 -1.88
C VAL A 175 17.83 -4.73 -2.29
N GLY A 176 18.66 -5.47 -3.02
CA GLY A 176 20.01 -5.03 -3.42
C GLY A 176 21.12 -5.42 -2.44
N TYR A 177 20.80 -6.18 -1.39
CA TYR A 177 21.77 -6.70 -0.43
C TYR A 177 21.65 -8.20 -0.25
N SER A 178 22.75 -8.88 0.01
CA SER A 178 22.85 -10.32 0.30
C SER A 178 23.22 -10.56 1.73
N LEU A 179 22.59 -11.59 2.32
CA LEU A 179 22.89 -12.01 3.68
C LEU A 179 24.07 -13.00 3.70
N ALA A 180 25.16 -12.62 4.37
CA ALA A 180 26.28 -13.51 4.64
C ALA A 180 26.67 -13.37 6.12
N ASN A 181 26.66 -14.47 6.87
CA ASN A 181 27.03 -14.53 8.29
C ASN A 181 26.30 -13.48 9.16
N GLY A 182 25.01 -13.24 8.89
CA GLY A 182 24.23 -12.25 9.64
C GLY A 182 24.47 -10.79 9.24
N ILE A 183 25.25 -10.52 8.21
CA ILE A 183 25.56 -9.18 7.71
C ILE A 183 25.00 -9.04 6.29
N CYS A 184 24.31 -7.93 6.03
CA CYS A 184 23.83 -7.59 4.69
C CYS A 184 24.90 -6.76 3.97
N THR A 185 25.55 -7.36 2.98
CA THR A 185 26.50 -6.69 2.09
C THR A 185 25.80 -6.29 0.79
N SER A 186 26.15 -5.13 0.22
CA SER A 186 25.61 -4.74 -1.06
C SER A 186 25.93 -5.79 -2.11
N ASN A 187 24.94 -6.19 -2.89
CA ASN A 187 25.16 -7.01 -4.06
C ASN A 187 26.11 -6.28 -5.00
N LEU A 188 27.07 -7.00 -5.56
CA LEU A 188 28.04 -6.48 -6.52
C LEU A 188 27.30 -5.94 -7.76
N GLY A 189 26.84 -4.68 -7.63
CA GLY A 189 26.14 -3.96 -8.71
C GLY A 189 24.65 -4.28 -8.77
N TYR A 190 23.81 -3.26 -8.59
CA TYR A 190 22.48 -3.24 -9.18
C TYR A 190 22.68 -3.62 -10.67
N PRO A 191 22.09 -4.70 -11.16
CA PRO A 191 20.70 -5.12 -10.96
C PRO A 191 20.51 -6.63 -10.58
N CYS A 192 21.15 -7.15 -9.57
CA CYS A 192 20.96 -8.52 -9.13
C CYS A 192 19.67 -8.69 -8.30
N ALA A 193 18.80 -9.59 -8.71
CA ALA A 193 17.54 -9.89 -8.01
C ALA A 193 17.75 -10.95 -6.90
N VAL A 194 18.56 -11.99 -7.16
CA VAL A 194 18.83 -13.08 -6.23
C VAL A 194 20.33 -13.39 -6.21
N THR A 195 20.90 -13.44 -5.00
CA THR A 195 22.30 -13.84 -4.80
C THR A 195 22.39 -15.22 -4.20
N GLY A 196 23.37 -16.01 -4.67
CA GLY A 196 23.72 -17.31 -4.15
C GLY A 196 24.53 -17.22 -2.86
N VAL A 197 24.87 -18.40 -2.32
CA VAL A 197 25.60 -18.56 -1.03
C VAL A 197 26.99 -17.95 -1.02
N ASN A 198 27.61 -17.72 -2.18
CA ASN A 198 28.96 -17.14 -2.32
C ASN A 198 28.91 -15.64 -2.71
N ALA A 199 27.80 -14.94 -2.46
CA ALA A 199 27.56 -13.54 -2.88
C ALA A 199 27.58 -13.32 -4.42
N GLU A 200 27.54 -14.39 -5.21
CA GLU A 200 27.38 -14.32 -6.66
C GLU A 200 25.91 -14.10 -7.05
N CYS A 201 25.66 -13.38 -8.14
CA CYS A 201 24.30 -13.22 -8.65
C CYS A 201 23.85 -14.51 -9.33
N THR A 202 22.68 -15.02 -8.95
CA THR A 202 22.06 -16.19 -9.56
C THR A 202 20.85 -15.86 -10.40
N GLN A 203 20.24 -14.67 -10.18
CA GLN A 203 19.12 -14.17 -10.96
C GLN A 203 19.17 -12.66 -11.06
N CYS A 204 18.98 -12.12 -12.25
CA CYS A 204 18.93 -10.68 -12.52
C CYS A 204 17.50 -10.15 -12.47
N PHE A 205 17.35 -8.85 -12.23
CA PHE A 205 16.10 -8.16 -12.49
C PHE A 205 15.74 -8.19 -13.99
N GLU A 206 14.45 -8.02 -14.27
CA GLU A 206 13.94 -7.98 -15.65
C GLU A 206 14.69 -6.92 -16.49
N GLY A 207 15.09 -7.28 -17.71
CA GLY A 207 15.89 -6.43 -18.58
C GLY A 207 17.41 -6.56 -18.40
N TYR A 208 17.86 -7.43 -17.50
CA TYR A 208 19.27 -7.71 -17.29
C TYR A 208 19.56 -9.20 -17.43
N ARG A 209 20.73 -9.54 -17.96
CA ARG A 209 21.20 -10.91 -18.18
C ARG A 209 22.38 -11.23 -17.26
N LEU A 210 22.39 -12.46 -16.77
CA LEU A 210 23.52 -12.98 -16.00
C LEU A 210 24.72 -13.20 -16.96
N ASN A 211 25.82 -12.51 -16.66
CA ASN A 211 27.10 -12.68 -17.33
C ASN A 211 28.13 -13.14 -16.30
N GLY A 212 28.36 -14.45 -16.22
CA GLY A 212 29.10 -15.06 -15.11
C GLY A 212 28.33 -14.91 -13.80
N THR A 213 28.87 -14.14 -12.86
CA THR A 213 28.27 -13.87 -11.53
C THR A 213 27.71 -12.44 -11.40
N VAL A 214 27.67 -11.68 -12.49
CA VAL A 214 27.25 -10.27 -12.51
C VAL A 214 26.12 -10.06 -13.52
N CYS A 215 25.17 -9.22 -13.18
CA CYS A 215 24.09 -8.85 -14.10
C CYS A 215 24.54 -7.67 -14.98
N ALA A 216 24.45 -7.85 -16.30
CA ALA A 216 24.70 -6.81 -17.28
C ALA A 216 23.41 -6.47 -18.04
N ILE A 217 23.28 -5.21 -18.46
CA ILE A 217 22.14 -4.78 -19.30
C ILE A 217 22.17 -5.63 -20.57
N ASP A 218 21.06 -6.29 -20.88
CA ASP A 218 20.92 -7.03 -22.14
C ASP A 218 20.49 -6.09 -23.26
N LEU A 219 21.48 -5.40 -23.84
CA LEU A 219 21.27 -4.50 -24.97
C LEU A 219 21.18 -5.24 -26.32
N SER A 220 21.54 -6.54 -26.36
CA SER A 220 21.55 -7.32 -27.60
C SER A 220 20.55 -8.45 -27.54
N CYS A 221 19.39 -8.24 -28.08
CA CYS A 221 18.40 -9.28 -28.33
C CYS A 221 18.78 -10.12 -29.55
N ASN A 222 19.89 -10.83 -29.50
CA ASN A 222 20.35 -11.65 -30.61
C ASN A 222 19.62 -13.00 -30.75
N ASN A 223 18.61 -13.29 -29.93
CA ASN A 223 17.79 -14.49 -30.06
C ASN A 223 16.30 -14.17 -29.88
N ILE A 224 15.55 -14.42 -30.92
CA ILE A 224 14.13 -14.09 -31.17
C ILE A 224 13.14 -14.57 -30.09
N SER A 225 13.59 -15.36 -29.10
CA SER A 225 12.71 -15.93 -28.06
C SER A 225 12.82 -15.28 -26.68
N ALA A 226 13.73 -14.36 -26.44
CA ALA A 226 14.08 -13.92 -25.09
C ALA A 226 13.91 -12.43 -24.77
N CYS A 227 13.77 -11.55 -25.76
CA CYS A 227 13.59 -10.13 -25.54
C CYS A 227 12.18 -9.69 -25.88
N ILE A 228 11.30 -9.80 -24.93
CA ILE A 228 9.94 -9.27 -25.02
C ILE A 228 9.87 -7.87 -24.39
N THR A 229 10.79 -7.53 -23.48
CA THR A 229 10.78 -6.24 -22.75
C THR A 229 12.20 -5.71 -22.53
N CYS A 230 12.37 -4.40 -22.60
CA CYS A 230 13.60 -3.71 -22.21
C CYS A 230 13.55 -3.25 -20.74
N PRO A 231 14.73 -3.03 -20.09
CA PRO A 231 14.78 -2.45 -18.75
C PRO A 231 14.17 -1.04 -18.72
N TYR A 232 13.85 -0.54 -17.50
CA TYR A 232 13.40 0.83 -17.32
C TYR A 232 14.37 1.83 -17.98
N GLU A 233 13.82 2.90 -18.55
CA GLU A 233 14.54 3.93 -19.30
C GLU A 233 15.04 3.49 -20.69
N TYR A 234 14.68 2.29 -21.14
CA TYR A 234 14.98 1.78 -22.49
C TYR A 234 13.69 1.35 -23.20
N TYR A 235 13.70 1.39 -24.53
CA TYR A 235 12.62 0.89 -25.40
C TYR A 235 13.16 -0.08 -26.43
N LEU A 236 12.32 -0.99 -26.88
CA LEU A 236 12.69 -2.01 -27.85
C LEU A 236 12.53 -1.47 -29.28
N PHE A 237 13.63 -1.34 -30.01
CA PHE A 237 13.64 -0.96 -31.43
C PHE A 237 14.48 -1.94 -32.21
N ASN A 238 13.91 -2.57 -33.24
CA ASN A 238 14.58 -3.57 -34.08
C ASN A 238 15.34 -4.64 -33.25
N SER A 239 14.69 -5.21 -32.27
CA SER A 239 15.27 -6.24 -31.38
C SER A 239 16.49 -5.74 -30.55
N THR A 240 16.64 -4.45 -30.34
CA THR A 240 17.70 -3.83 -29.55
C THR A 240 17.06 -2.85 -28.54
N CYS A 241 17.51 -2.89 -27.29
CA CYS A 241 17.08 -1.91 -26.30
C CYS A 241 17.86 -0.60 -26.47
N LEU A 242 17.16 0.47 -26.85
CA LEU A 242 17.70 1.82 -26.98
C LEU A 242 17.29 2.64 -25.75
N ILE A 243 18.17 3.54 -25.30
CA ILE A 243 17.85 4.45 -24.19
C ILE A 243 16.75 5.42 -24.61
N CYS A 244 15.81 5.69 -23.72
CA CYS A 244 14.79 6.71 -23.97
C CYS A 244 15.47 8.07 -24.23
N PRO A 245 15.01 8.86 -25.23
CA PRO A 245 15.63 10.13 -25.58
C PRO A 245 15.78 11.08 -24.38
N GLU A 246 16.82 11.94 -24.39
CA GLU A 246 17.13 12.86 -23.27
C GLU A 246 15.97 13.80 -22.89
N LEU A 247 15.07 14.11 -23.81
CA LEU A 247 13.87 14.90 -23.58
C LEU A 247 12.90 14.21 -22.59
N THR A 248 13.11 12.91 -22.33
CA THR A 248 12.29 12.09 -21.45
C THR A 248 13.04 11.66 -20.18
N ARG A 249 13.94 12.47 -19.63
CA ARG A 249 14.73 12.16 -18.42
C ARG A 249 13.92 11.67 -17.21
N HIS A 250 12.64 12.01 -17.19
CA HIS A 250 11.71 11.62 -16.13
C HIS A 250 10.76 10.51 -16.57
N CYS A 251 11.08 9.83 -17.67
CA CYS A 251 10.35 8.70 -18.19
C CYS A 251 10.84 7.40 -17.53
N LEU A 252 9.90 6.56 -17.17
CA LEU A 252 10.16 5.22 -16.65
C LEU A 252 10.17 4.20 -17.80
N THR A 253 9.23 4.36 -18.75
CA THR A 253 9.15 3.54 -19.96
C THR A 253 8.75 4.41 -21.15
N CYS A 254 9.31 4.13 -22.31
CA CYS A 254 8.93 4.77 -23.57
C CYS A 254 8.42 3.76 -24.62
N ASP A 255 7.67 4.24 -25.61
CA ASP A 255 7.13 3.39 -26.66
C ASP A 255 8.23 2.83 -27.56
N SER A 256 7.90 1.72 -28.25
CA SER A 256 8.83 1.00 -29.12
C SER A 256 9.00 1.61 -30.52
N TYR A 257 8.30 2.70 -30.83
CA TYR A 257 8.27 3.27 -32.18
C TYR A 257 9.09 4.55 -32.31
N GLU A 258 8.87 5.50 -31.39
CA GLU A 258 9.47 6.84 -31.46
C GLU A 258 10.24 7.20 -30.18
N GLY A 259 10.21 6.32 -29.18
CA GLY A 259 10.82 6.58 -27.88
C GLY A 259 10.04 7.59 -27.02
N ASN A 260 8.76 7.85 -27.36
CA ASN A 260 7.91 8.73 -26.58
C ASN A 260 7.65 8.13 -25.19
N CYS A 261 7.59 8.96 -24.16
CA CYS A 261 7.34 8.50 -22.81
C CYS A 261 5.92 7.96 -22.67
N VAL A 262 5.80 6.72 -22.17
CA VAL A 262 4.52 6.06 -21.89
C VAL A 262 4.21 6.07 -20.41
N LEU A 263 5.24 6.03 -19.54
CA LEU A 263 5.10 6.04 -18.09
C LEU A 263 6.15 6.95 -17.46
N CYS A 264 5.70 7.90 -16.67
CA CYS A 264 6.59 8.84 -15.96
C CYS A 264 7.14 8.23 -14.65
N LYS A 265 8.32 8.70 -14.24
CA LYS A 265 8.86 8.45 -12.89
C LYS A 265 7.94 9.07 -11.85
N LYS A 266 7.92 8.49 -10.64
CA LYS A 266 7.09 8.98 -9.53
C LYS A 266 7.34 10.49 -9.27
N GLY A 267 6.28 11.27 -9.28
CA GLY A 267 6.33 12.73 -9.10
C GLY A 267 6.35 13.54 -10.40
N TYR A 268 6.33 12.90 -11.56
CA TYR A 268 6.27 13.54 -12.88
C TYR A 268 4.99 13.13 -13.62
N TYR A 269 4.52 13.98 -14.52
CA TYR A 269 3.32 13.78 -15.32
C TYR A 269 3.52 14.35 -16.73
N PHE A 270 2.72 13.90 -17.67
CA PHE A 270 2.70 14.44 -19.04
C PHE A 270 2.15 15.88 -19.03
N ILE A 271 2.75 16.75 -19.78
CA ILE A 271 2.26 18.12 -20.04
C ILE A 271 1.57 18.15 -21.39
#